data_b65cf9b9f256a8f0386cd1cae6b78cc9
#
_entry.id   b65cf9b9f256a8f0386cd1cae6b78cc9
#
_cell.length_a   1.000
_cell.length_b   1.000
_cell.length_c   1.000
_cell.angle_alpha   90.00
_cell.angle_beta   90.00
_cell.angle_gamma   90.00
#
_symmetry.space_group_name_H-M   'P 1'
#
loop_
_entity.id
_entity.type
_entity.pdbx_description
1 polymer ?
#
loop_
_entity_poly.entity_id
_entity_poly.type
_entity_poly.pdbx_seq_one_letter_code
_entity_poly.pdbx_strand_id
1 'polypeptide(L)'
;MNEHDIQAGLKSLIEQTYLIENEYKNLTSSYANLQNFIKDIVEILPNAIWVLDENDEIFLQNSEAVKLGKIFKEIPKKEGEINIDGQIYLFKTSSKDNKLIISATNITAEKRTERLASMGQVAAHLAHEIRNPVGSISLLASTLLKRADERIQPIVNQIQKATWRVERIIKATLLFTKGLNINAQIFDFSQLKKECEEAINFYDYSKDIKFSLEFPDGKYMGDLDLLAIVFQNILFNAIDAIEESDDDEGEIILSYEKTPSEHKFIVYDSGEPIKDKAIVFEPFKSSKLKGNGLGLHLCLQIIEAHKGSIEITLNPKTFCINLPIKE
;
A
#
# COMPACT_ATOMS: atom_id res chain seq x y z
N MET A 1 -82.12 -34.81 3.17
CA MET A 1 -80.74 -34.58 3.64
C MET A 1 -80.78 -34.65 5.14
N ASN A 2 -80.19 -35.68 5.76
CA ASN A 2 -80.32 -35.92 7.18
C ASN A 2 -79.52 -34.90 8.00
N GLU A 3 -79.96 -34.48 9.14
CA GLU A 3 -79.32 -33.54 10.07
C GLU A 3 -77.87 -33.97 10.43
N HIS A 4 -77.64 -35.27 10.39
CA HIS A 4 -76.29 -35.88 10.59
C HIS A 4 -75.32 -35.64 9.44
N ASP A 5 -75.78 -35.59 8.19
CA ASP A 5 -74.97 -35.29 6.98
C ASP A 5 -74.58 -33.82 6.96
N ILE A 6 -75.46 -32.91 7.44
CA ILE A 6 -75.14 -31.48 7.53
C ILE A 6 -74.14 -31.22 8.63
N GLN A 7 -74.21 -31.87 9.79
CA GLN A 7 -73.23 -31.74 10.86
C GLN A 7 -71.86 -32.30 10.46
N ALA A 8 -71.79 -33.43 9.79
CA ALA A 8 -70.52 -33.99 9.26
C ALA A 8 -69.85 -33.07 8.23
N GLY A 9 -70.67 -32.49 7.31
CA GLY A 9 -70.19 -31.51 6.33
C GLY A 9 -69.68 -30.24 6.98
N LEU A 10 -70.38 -29.72 8.02
CA LEU A 10 -69.98 -28.53 8.74
C LEU A 10 -68.65 -28.77 9.51
N LYS A 11 -68.47 -29.94 10.13
CA LYS A 11 -67.26 -30.29 10.83
C LYS A 11 -66.06 -30.39 9.88
N SER A 12 -66.24 -31.03 8.69
CA SER A 12 -65.22 -31.11 7.68
C SER A 12 -64.83 -29.74 7.15
N LEU A 13 -65.78 -28.84 6.95
CA LEU A 13 -65.53 -27.46 6.55
C LEU A 13 -64.71 -26.67 7.58
N ILE A 14 -65.06 -26.81 8.86
CA ILE A 14 -64.31 -26.18 9.95
C ILE A 14 -62.86 -26.71 10.01
N GLU A 15 -62.68 -28.03 9.89
CA GLU A 15 -61.34 -28.64 9.86
C GLU A 15 -60.51 -28.14 8.66
N GLN A 16 -61.09 -28.07 7.46
CA GLN A 16 -60.43 -27.50 6.29
C GLN A 16 -60.10 -26.02 6.45
N THR A 17 -61.02 -25.24 6.99
CA THR A 17 -60.76 -23.79 7.26
C THR A 17 -59.62 -23.61 8.23
N TYR A 18 -59.55 -24.42 9.28
CA TYR A 18 -58.46 -24.37 10.24
C TYR A 18 -57.12 -24.76 9.64
N LEU A 19 -57.09 -25.77 8.77
CA LEU A 19 -55.85 -26.16 8.04
C LEU A 19 -55.39 -25.02 7.12
N ILE A 20 -56.27 -24.40 6.37
CA ILE A 20 -55.98 -23.28 5.46
C ILE A 20 -55.42 -22.09 6.26
N GLU A 21 -56.06 -21.79 7.39
CA GLU A 21 -55.65 -20.68 8.24
C GLU A 21 -54.25 -20.90 8.85
N ASN A 22 -53.92 -22.13 9.22
CA ASN A 22 -52.60 -22.51 9.69
C ASN A 22 -51.53 -22.45 8.58
N GLU A 23 -51.86 -22.95 7.39
CA GLU A 23 -50.98 -22.86 6.23
C GLU A 23 -50.72 -21.40 5.85
N TYR A 24 -51.74 -20.55 5.86
CA TYR A 24 -51.63 -19.12 5.59
C TYR A 24 -50.70 -18.41 6.60
N LYS A 25 -50.88 -18.71 7.91
CA LYS A 25 -50.00 -18.18 8.98
C LYS A 25 -48.54 -18.63 8.78
N ASN A 26 -48.33 -19.90 8.48
CA ASN A 26 -47.00 -20.43 8.24
C ASN A 26 -46.35 -19.79 7.00
N LEU A 27 -47.09 -19.62 5.91
CA LEU A 27 -46.61 -18.98 4.69
C LEU A 27 -46.27 -17.50 4.96
N THR A 28 -47.12 -16.78 5.66
CA THR A 28 -46.88 -15.37 6.01
C THR A 28 -45.64 -15.20 6.89
N SER A 29 -45.47 -16.10 7.88
CA SER A 29 -44.28 -16.12 8.73
C SER A 29 -43.01 -16.44 7.94
N SER A 30 -43.05 -17.44 7.05
CA SER A 30 -41.93 -17.82 6.19
C SER A 30 -41.56 -16.69 5.25
N TYR A 31 -42.55 -15.98 4.70
CA TYR A 31 -42.30 -14.82 3.82
C TYR A 31 -41.67 -13.66 4.59
N ALA A 32 -42.12 -13.35 5.81
CA ALA A 32 -41.51 -12.32 6.64
C ALA A 32 -40.04 -12.66 7.02
N ASN A 33 -39.80 -13.93 7.36
CA ASN A 33 -38.44 -14.41 7.65
C ASN A 33 -37.51 -14.28 6.42
N LEU A 34 -38.00 -14.65 5.23
CA LEU A 34 -37.24 -14.51 3.99
C LEU A 34 -36.94 -13.04 3.68
N GLN A 35 -37.90 -12.14 3.87
CA GLN A 35 -37.69 -10.70 3.68
C GLN A 35 -36.61 -10.16 4.61
N ASN A 36 -36.65 -10.52 5.90
CA ASN A 36 -35.63 -10.10 6.86
C ASN A 36 -34.27 -10.67 6.50
N PHE A 37 -34.19 -11.94 6.12
CA PHE A 37 -32.96 -12.58 5.70
C PHE A 37 -32.33 -11.89 4.47
N ILE A 38 -33.13 -11.51 3.48
CA ILE A 38 -32.65 -10.75 2.29
C ILE A 38 -32.12 -9.37 2.73
N LYS A 39 -32.83 -8.66 3.62
CA LYS A 39 -32.34 -7.37 4.17
C LYS A 39 -31.00 -7.52 4.85
N ASP A 40 -30.85 -8.54 5.70
CA ASP A 40 -29.60 -8.80 6.42
C ASP A 40 -28.46 -9.11 5.47
N ILE A 41 -28.71 -9.91 4.41
CA ILE A 41 -27.69 -10.18 3.36
C ILE A 41 -27.27 -8.88 2.67
N VAL A 42 -28.21 -8.04 2.26
CA VAL A 42 -27.93 -6.79 1.55
C VAL A 42 -27.15 -5.84 2.47
N GLU A 43 -27.44 -5.84 3.78
CA GLU A 43 -26.79 -4.98 4.77
C GLU A 43 -25.30 -5.33 4.98
N ILE A 44 -24.95 -6.63 4.97
CA ILE A 44 -23.56 -7.07 5.19
C ILE A 44 -22.67 -6.98 3.94
N LEU A 45 -23.24 -6.69 2.77
CA LEU A 45 -22.46 -6.56 1.54
C LEU A 45 -21.56 -5.30 1.59
N PRO A 46 -20.27 -5.41 1.19
CA PRO A 46 -19.33 -4.29 1.24
C PRO A 46 -19.60 -3.23 0.16
N ASN A 47 -20.50 -3.51 -0.76
CA ASN A 47 -20.87 -2.61 -1.85
C ASN A 47 -22.05 -1.75 -1.44
N ALA A 48 -22.09 -0.50 -1.88
CA ALA A 48 -23.28 0.32 -1.75
C ALA A 48 -24.36 -0.20 -2.72
N ILE A 49 -25.57 -0.44 -2.21
CA ILE A 49 -26.69 -0.98 -3.00
C ILE A 49 -27.93 -0.09 -2.79
N TRP A 50 -28.51 0.35 -3.91
CA TRP A 50 -29.80 1.01 -3.97
C TRP A 50 -30.75 0.19 -4.85
N VAL A 51 -31.99 0.09 -4.42
CA VAL A 51 -33.10 -0.41 -5.23
C VAL A 51 -34.11 0.72 -5.35
N LEU A 52 -34.35 1.18 -6.56
CA LEU A 52 -35.31 2.23 -6.85
C LEU A 52 -36.59 1.59 -7.40
N ASP A 53 -37.73 2.18 -7.09
CA ASP A 53 -39.03 1.80 -7.66
C ASP A 53 -39.30 2.47 -9.02
N GLU A 54 -40.51 2.30 -9.55
CA GLU A 54 -40.94 2.86 -10.84
C GLU A 54 -40.95 4.39 -10.86
N ASN A 55 -41.02 5.05 -9.69
CA ASN A 55 -41.02 6.50 -9.53
C ASN A 55 -39.63 7.05 -9.24
N ASP A 56 -38.58 6.21 -9.33
CA ASP A 56 -37.21 6.55 -8.93
C ASP A 56 -37.03 6.82 -7.43
N GLU A 57 -37.98 6.40 -6.59
CA GLU A 57 -37.86 6.50 -5.14
C GLU A 57 -37.07 5.32 -4.56
N ILE A 58 -36.34 5.55 -3.48
CA ILE A 58 -35.51 4.51 -2.84
C ILE A 58 -36.43 3.51 -2.14
N PHE A 59 -36.58 2.33 -2.73
CA PHE A 59 -37.31 1.22 -2.13
C PHE A 59 -36.49 0.49 -1.05
N LEU A 60 -35.16 0.31 -1.28
CA LEU A 60 -34.25 -0.33 -0.36
C LEU A 60 -32.84 0.21 -0.59
N GLN A 61 -32.09 0.38 0.51
CA GLN A 61 -30.67 0.69 0.48
C GLN A 61 -29.98 0.11 1.71
N ASN A 62 -28.67 -0.18 1.61
CA ASN A 62 -27.86 -0.62 2.74
C ASN A 62 -27.08 0.55 3.37
N SER A 63 -26.39 0.30 4.48
CA SER A 63 -25.61 1.31 5.20
C SER A 63 -24.50 1.92 4.36
N GLU A 64 -23.86 1.15 3.48
CA GLU A 64 -22.83 1.67 2.57
C GLU A 64 -23.41 2.63 1.53
N ALA A 65 -24.61 2.33 1.02
CA ALA A 65 -25.34 3.22 0.13
C ALA A 65 -25.74 4.55 0.81
N VAL A 66 -26.13 4.51 2.07
CA VAL A 66 -26.45 5.71 2.87
C VAL A 66 -25.21 6.62 3.04
N LYS A 67 -24.04 6.02 3.31
CA LYS A 67 -22.78 6.77 3.43
C LYS A 67 -22.45 7.48 2.11
N LEU A 68 -22.53 6.76 1.00
CA LEU A 68 -22.22 7.28 -0.32
C LEU A 68 -23.25 8.30 -0.82
N GLY A 69 -24.53 8.08 -0.51
CA GLY A 69 -25.63 8.96 -0.90
C GLY A 69 -25.55 10.38 -0.32
N LYS A 70 -24.81 10.58 0.78
CA LYS A 70 -24.52 11.92 1.31
C LYS A 70 -23.59 12.74 0.41
N ILE A 71 -22.83 12.10 -0.45
CA ILE A 71 -21.83 12.72 -1.33
C ILE A 71 -22.48 13.09 -2.67
N PHE A 72 -23.52 12.35 -3.09
CA PHE A 72 -24.22 12.58 -4.34
C PHE A 72 -25.47 13.45 -4.15
N LYS A 73 -25.69 14.40 -5.04
CA LYS A 73 -27.00 15.08 -5.18
C LYS A 73 -28.04 14.17 -5.78
N GLU A 74 -27.60 13.30 -6.72
CA GLU A 74 -28.43 12.31 -7.40
C GLU A 74 -27.65 11.00 -7.53
N ILE A 75 -28.30 9.85 -7.34
CA ILE A 75 -27.68 8.54 -7.46
C ILE A 75 -27.42 8.27 -8.95
N PRO A 76 -26.17 7.96 -9.35
CA PRO A 76 -25.85 7.68 -10.75
C PRO A 76 -26.62 6.45 -11.25
N LYS A 77 -27.41 6.61 -12.33
CA LYS A 77 -28.21 5.55 -12.93
C LYS A 77 -27.55 4.90 -14.15
N LYS A 78 -26.33 5.33 -14.49
CA LYS A 78 -25.56 4.79 -15.62
C LYS A 78 -24.41 3.94 -15.11
N GLU A 79 -24.14 2.86 -15.84
CA GLU A 79 -22.95 2.05 -15.61
C GLU A 79 -21.69 2.84 -15.95
N GLY A 80 -20.66 2.67 -15.15
CA GLY A 80 -19.38 3.33 -15.38
C GLY A 80 -18.58 3.57 -14.11
N GLU A 81 -17.39 4.12 -14.32
CA GLU A 81 -16.47 4.49 -13.23
C GLU A 81 -16.64 5.97 -12.90
N ILE A 82 -16.77 6.28 -11.62
CA ILE A 82 -16.89 7.65 -11.12
C ILE A 82 -15.83 7.87 -10.04
N ASN A 83 -15.09 8.98 -10.17
CA ASN A 83 -14.12 9.40 -9.15
C ASN A 83 -14.80 10.38 -8.18
N ILE A 84 -14.73 10.05 -6.89
CA ILE A 84 -15.33 10.83 -5.81
C ILE A 84 -14.27 11.02 -4.73
N ASP A 85 -13.85 12.24 -4.50
CA ASP A 85 -12.84 12.59 -3.48
C ASP A 85 -11.57 11.72 -3.55
N GLY A 86 -11.13 11.38 -4.78
CA GLY A 86 -9.96 10.55 -5.01
C GLY A 86 -10.19 9.03 -4.87
N GLN A 87 -11.43 8.61 -4.62
CA GLN A 87 -11.84 7.21 -4.65
C GLN A 87 -12.60 6.90 -5.95
N ILE A 88 -12.34 5.74 -6.54
CA ILE A 88 -12.97 5.31 -7.79
C ILE A 88 -14.00 4.25 -7.47
N TYR A 89 -15.24 4.52 -7.88
CA TYR A 89 -16.38 3.62 -7.71
C TYR A 89 -16.85 3.13 -9.07
N LEU A 90 -17.06 1.81 -9.19
CA LEU A 90 -17.70 1.18 -10.35
C LEU A 90 -19.18 1.05 -10.07
N PHE A 91 -19.99 1.76 -10.85
CA PHE A 91 -21.45 1.67 -10.83
C PHE A 91 -21.92 0.63 -11.84
N LYS A 92 -22.76 -0.30 -11.38
CA LYS A 92 -23.49 -1.26 -12.22
C LYS A 92 -24.97 -1.12 -11.98
N THR A 93 -25.75 -1.25 -13.03
CA THR A 93 -27.22 -1.16 -12.98
C THR A 93 -27.86 -2.42 -13.52
N SER A 94 -28.97 -2.82 -12.94
CA SER A 94 -29.78 -3.94 -13.41
C SER A 94 -31.26 -3.62 -13.19
N SER A 95 -32.09 -3.85 -14.20
CA SER A 95 -33.54 -3.65 -14.08
C SER A 95 -34.25 -4.99 -14.01
N LYS A 96 -35.11 -5.16 -13.01
CA LYS A 96 -35.93 -6.38 -12.85
C LYS A 96 -37.23 -6.02 -12.15
N ASP A 97 -38.36 -6.56 -12.64
CA ASP A 97 -39.69 -6.40 -12.07
C ASP A 97 -40.04 -4.91 -11.77
N ASN A 98 -39.81 -4.05 -12.76
CA ASN A 98 -40.01 -2.60 -12.71
C ASN A 98 -39.20 -1.89 -11.59
N LYS A 99 -38.14 -2.54 -11.05
CA LYS A 99 -37.22 -1.95 -10.10
C LYS A 99 -35.84 -1.81 -10.73
N LEU A 100 -35.16 -0.69 -10.42
CA LEU A 100 -33.78 -0.44 -10.81
C LEU A 100 -32.86 -0.73 -9.63
N ILE A 101 -31.98 -1.73 -9.78
CA ILE A 101 -30.97 -2.08 -8.81
C ILE A 101 -29.68 -1.40 -9.24
N ILE A 102 -29.08 -0.62 -8.35
CA ILE A 102 -27.80 0.08 -8.57
C ILE A 102 -26.82 -0.42 -7.51
N SER A 103 -25.65 -0.83 -7.93
CA SER A 103 -24.54 -1.17 -7.03
C SER A 103 -23.34 -0.28 -7.32
N ALA A 104 -22.66 0.19 -6.25
CA ALA A 104 -21.39 0.90 -6.36
C ALA A 104 -20.33 0.13 -5.57
N THR A 105 -19.28 -0.29 -6.27
CA THR A 105 -18.13 -1.00 -5.70
C THR A 105 -16.94 -0.06 -5.68
N ASN A 106 -16.28 0.08 -4.54
CA ASN A 106 -15.01 0.82 -4.48
C ASN A 106 -13.91 -0.03 -5.14
N ILE A 107 -13.40 0.45 -6.27
CA ILE A 107 -12.34 -0.20 -7.06
C ILE A 107 -11.04 0.61 -7.04
N THR A 108 -10.86 1.47 -6.04
CA THR A 108 -9.69 2.37 -5.96
C THR A 108 -8.39 1.59 -5.86
N ALA A 109 -8.36 0.53 -5.05
CA ALA A 109 -7.18 -0.31 -4.86
C ALA A 109 -6.83 -1.07 -6.16
N GLU A 110 -7.82 -1.68 -6.81
CA GLU A 110 -7.66 -2.40 -8.07
C GLU A 110 -7.14 -1.46 -9.18
N LYS A 111 -7.71 -0.26 -9.29
CA LYS A 111 -7.28 0.75 -10.27
C LYS A 111 -5.89 1.29 -9.99
N ARG A 112 -5.52 1.45 -8.72
CA ARG A 112 -4.14 1.80 -8.36
C ARG A 112 -3.19 0.69 -8.80
N THR A 113 -3.50 -0.57 -8.51
CA THR A 113 -2.68 -1.73 -8.90
C THR A 113 -2.56 -1.85 -10.42
N GLU A 114 -3.67 -1.69 -11.16
CA GLU A 114 -3.69 -1.71 -12.63
C GLU A 114 -2.79 -0.60 -13.22
N ARG A 115 -2.91 0.63 -12.71
CA ARG A 115 -2.05 1.75 -13.12
C ARG A 115 -0.58 1.48 -12.82
N LEU A 116 -0.27 0.94 -11.63
CA LEU A 116 1.09 0.60 -11.25
C LEU A 116 1.67 -0.50 -12.14
N ALA A 117 0.89 -1.54 -12.47
CA ALA A 117 1.31 -2.59 -13.40
C ALA A 117 1.57 -2.05 -14.82
N SER A 118 0.69 -1.19 -15.32
CA SER A 118 0.88 -0.53 -16.62
C SER A 118 2.11 0.38 -16.64
N MET A 119 2.27 1.22 -15.60
CA MET A 119 3.48 2.05 -15.43
C MET A 119 4.73 1.19 -15.31
N GLY A 120 4.62 -0.01 -14.74
CA GLY A 120 5.70 -0.95 -14.58
C GLY A 120 6.33 -1.41 -15.90
N GLN A 121 5.52 -1.74 -16.89
CA GLN A 121 6.02 -2.12 -18.21
C GLN A 121 6.77 -0.97 -18.89
N VAL A 122 6.21 0.24 -18.86
CA VAL A 122 6.83 1.44 -19.43
C VAL A 122 8.12 1.78 -18.68
N ALA A 123 8.07 1.77 -17.34
CA ALA A 123 9.24 2.05 -16.51
C ALA A 123 10.38 1.03 -16.71
N ALA A 124 10.06 -0.25 -16.89
CA ALA A 124 11.05 -1.28 -17.15
C ALA A 124 11.77 -1.07 -18.50
N HIS A 125 11.03 -0.68 -19.53
CA HIS A 125 11.61 -0.36 -20.84
C HIS A 125 12.49 0.90 -20.75
N LEU A 126 11.95 1.99 -20.21
CA LEU A 126 12.70 3.24 -20.02
C LEU A 126 13.94 3.06 -19.13
N ALA A 127 13.83 2.22 -18.09
CA ALA A 127 14.97 1.95 -17.21
C ALA A 127 16.15 1.28 -17.95
N HIS A 128 15.88 0.37 -18.89
CA HIS A 128 16.91 -0.21 -19.74
C HIS A 128 17.50 0.82 -20.70
N GLU A 129 16.69 1.65 -21.31
CA GLU A 129 17.14 2.69 -22.23
C GLU A 129 17.95 3.81 -21.55
N ILE A 130 17.59 4.16 -20.30
CA ILE A 130 18.32 5.16 -19.53
C ILE A 130 19.60 4.57 -18.91
N ARG A 131 19.60 3.30 -18.50
CA ARG A 131 20.79 2.67 -17.91
C ARG A 131 21.98 2.66 -18.87
N ASN A 132 21.74 2.47 -20.17
CA ASN A 132 22.80 2.43 -21.16
C ASN A 132 23.60 3.76 -21.27
N PRO A 133 22.96 4.93 -21.51
CA PRO A 133 23.68 6.20 -21.54
C PRO A 133 24.28 6.57 -20.18
N VAL A 134 23.59 6.29 -19.06
CA VAL A 134 24.08 6.56 -17.71
C VAL A 134 25.32 5.72 -17.42
N GLY A 135 25.32 4.43 -17.74
CA GLY A 135 26.49 3.55 -17.62
C GLY A 135 27.68 4.04 -18.47
N SER A 136 27.43 4.54 -19.68
CA SER A 136 28.45 5.16 -20.50
C SER A 136 29.05 6.43 -19.88
N ILE A 137 28.21 7.29 -19.31
CA ILE A 137 28.65 8.50 -18.59
C ILE A 137 29.46 8.11 -17.35
N SER A 138 29.03 7.12 -16.58
CA SER A 138 29.72 6.61 -15.39
C SER A 138 31.12 6.08 -15.75
N LEU A 139 31.21 5.31 -16.83
CA LEU A 139 32.49 4.78 -17.35
C LEU A 139 33.47 5.89 -17.81
N LEU A 140 32.94 6.88 -18.55
CA LEU A 140 33.71 8.05 -18.98
C LEU A 140 34.18 8.88 -17.79
N ALA A 141 33.33 9.15 -16.82
CA ALA A 141 33.67 9.84 -15.58
C ALA A 141 34.77 9.09 -14.81
N SER A 142 34.65 7.76 -14.65
CA SER A 142 35.65 6.92 -13.98
C SER A 142 37.01 6.93 -14.73
N THR A 143 36.96 7.00 -16.05
CA THR A 143 38.16 7.09 -16.87
C THR A 143 38.85 8.45 -16.75
N LEU A 144 38.02 9.52 -16.71
CA LEU A 144 38.51 10.89 -16.50
C LEU A 144 39.11 11.06 -15.11
N LEU A 145 38.50 10.48 -14.08
CA LEU A 145 38.96 10.60 -12.69
C LEU A 145 40.39 10.06 -12.52
N LYS A 146 40.75 8.98 -13.24
CA LYS A 146 42.13 8.40 -13.23
C LYS A 146 43.18 9.32 -13.85
N ARG A 147 42.78 10.33 -14.61
CA ARG A 147 43.65 11.25 -15.34
C ARG A 147 43.43 12.71 -14.97
N ALA A 148 42.46 12.98 -14.11
CA ALA A 148 42.06 14.33 -13.71
C ALA A 148 43.12 14.94 -12.78
N ASP A 149 43.43 16.19 -12.97
CA ASP A 149 44.16 17.01 -12.02
C ASP A 149 43.28 17.45 -10.85
N GLU A 150 43.85 18.05 -9.81
CA GLU A 150 43.13 18.49 -8.60
C GLU A 150 41.98 19.46 -8.91
N ARG A 151 41.97 20.17 -10.03
CA ARG A 151 40.93 21.12 -10.41
C ARG A 151 39.72 20.42 -11.03
N ILE A 152 39.94 19.34 -11.75
CA ILE A 152 38.93 18.62 -12.48
C ILE A 152 38.28 17.52 -11.61
N GLN A 153 39.03 16.93 -10.67
CA GLN A 153 38.57 15.87 -9.77
C GLN A 153 37.24 16.20 -9.10
N PRO A 154 36.99 17.39 -8.49
CA PRO A 154 35.72 17.70 -7.86
C PRO A 154 34.53 17.66 -8.84
N ILE A 155 34.76 18.13 -10.09
CA ILE A 155 33.72 18.14 -11.12
C ILE A 155 33.37 16.70 -11.55
N VAL A 156 34.40 15.87 -11.75
CA VAL A 156 34.18 14.46 -12.12
C VAL A 156 33.50 13.70 -11.00
N ASN A 157 33.83 13.94 -9.75
CA ASN A 157 33.16 13.37 -8.59
C ASN A 157 31.68 13.76 -8.55
N GLN A 158 31.32 15.00 -8.87
CA GLN A 158 29.93 15.44 -8.96
C GLN A 158 29.17 14.72 -10.09
N ILE A 159 29.83 14.49 -11.24
CA ILE A 159 29.22 13.69 -12.32
C ILE A 159 28.98 12.25 -11.86
N GLN A 160 29.92 11.63 -11.15
CA GLN A 160 29.76 10.28 -10.62
C GLN A 160 28.62 10.20 -9.59
N LYS A 161 28.52 11.16 -8.67
CA LYS A 161 27.42 11.25 -7.72
C LYS A 161 26.06 11.41 -8.43
N ALA A 162 26.00 12.24 -9.46
CA ALA A 162 24.78 12.43 -10.25
C ALA A 162 24.36 11.16 -10.99
N THR A 163 25.30 10.46 -11.65
CA THR A 163 25.02 9.19 -12.35
C THR A 163 24.58 8.11 -11.38
N TRP A 164 25.24 7.98 -10.23
CA TRP A 164 24.84 7.04 -9.18
C TRP A 164 23.42 7.30 -8.66
N ARG A 165 23.04 8.58 -8.49
CA ARG A 165 21.68 8.96 -8.11
C ARG A 165 20.65 8.48 -9.15
N VAL A 166 20.92 8.65 -10.44
CA VAL A 166 20.04 8.18 -11.52
C VAL A 166 19.94 6.66 -11.52
N GLU A 167 21.05 5.94 -11.38
CA GLU A 167 21.06 4.46 -11.30
C GLU A 167 20.22 3.96 -10.12
N ARG A 168 20.30 4.61 -8.96
CA ARG A 168 19.49 4.28 -7.80
C ARG A 168 17.99 4.46 -8.06
N ILE A 169 17.58 5.56 -8.70
CA ILE A 169 16.19 5.80 -9.07
C ILE A 169 15.69 4.73 -10.03
N ILE A 170 16.48 4.39 -11.04
CA ILE A 170 16.17 3.32 -12.00
C ILE A 170 16.00 1.98 -11.27
N LYS A 171 16.94 1.62 -10.37
CA LYS A 171 16.90 0.36 -9.61
C LYS A 171 15.64 0.29 -8.74
N ALA A 172 15.32 1.36 -8.02
CA ALA A 172 14.12 1.45 -7.19
C ALA A 172 12.84 1.30 -8.03
N THR A 173 12.76 2.00 -9.17
CA THR A 173 11.62 1.92 -10.09
C THR A 173 11.44 0.52 -10.65
N LEU A 174 12.53 -0.16 -11.05
CA LEU A 174 12.47 -1.53 -11.56
C LEU A 174 12.03 -2.53 -10.52
N LEU A 175 12.54 -2.44 -9.28
CA LEU A 175 12.15 -3.32 -8.17
C LEU A 175 10.67 -3.14 -7.84
N PHE A 176 10.20 -1.88 -7.81
CA PHE A 176 8.81 -1.57 -7.57
C PHE A 176 7.88 -2.14 -8.65
N THR A 177 8.29 -2.11 -9.92
CA THR A 177 7.43 -2.46 -11.06
C THR A 177 7.47 -3.94 -11.46
N LYS A 178 8.63 -4.60 -11.32
CA LYS A 178 8.80 -6.03 -11.66
C LYS A 178 8.47 -6.97 -10.50
N GLY A 179 8.29 -6.41 -9.31
CA GLY A 179 8.20 -7.19 -8.07
C GLY A 179 9.57 -7.63 -7.56
N LEU A 180 9.57 -8.08 -6.30
CA LEU A 180 10.77 -8.54 -5.62
C LEU A 180 11.00 -10.03 -5.91
N ASN A 181 12.21 -10.36 -6.35
CA ASN A 181 12.68 -11.74 -6.41
C ASN A 181 13.85 -11.85 -5.44
N ILE A 182 13.63 -12.51 -4.28
CA ILE A 182 14.65 -12.64 -3.24
C ILE A 182 15.64 -13.72 -3.62
N ASN A 183 16.91 -13.34 -3.72
CA ASN A 183 18.04 -14.26 -3.82
C ASN A 183 18.72 -14.38 -2.45
N ALA A 184 18.09 -15.14 -1.52
CA ALA A 184 18.59 -15.28 -0.16
C ALA A 184 19.87 -16.11 -0.14
N GLN A 185 20.94 -15.52 0.41
CA GLN A 185 22.25 -16.14 0.62
C GLN A 185 22.74 -15.83 2.03
N ILE A 186 23.69 -16.63 2.52
CA ILE A 186 24.36 -16.34 3.78
C ILE A 186 25.41 -15.27 3.55
N PHE A 187 25.28 -14.13 4.25
CA PHE A 187 26.26 -13.04 4.23
C PHE A 187 26.61 -12.60 5.67
N ASP A 188 27.74 -11.93 5.83
CA ASP A 188 28.16 -11.34 7.09
C ASP A 188 27.59 -9.93 7.25
N PHE A 189 27.11 -9.55 8.44
CA PHE A 189 26.58 -8.21 8.66
C PHE A 189 27.61 -7.09 8.43
N SER A 190 28.90 -7.40 8.52
CA SER A 190 29.97 -6.48 8.14
C SER A 190 29.93 -6.06 6.67
N GLN A 191 29.41 -6.92 5.78
CA GLN A 191 29.22 -6.59 4.36
C GLN A 191 28.09 -5.58 4.20
N LEU A 192 26.97 -5.75 4.95
CA LEU A 192 25.86 -4.80 4.95
C LEU A 192 26.28 -3.44 5.52
N LYS A 193 27.10 -3.44 6.60
CA LYS A 193 27.69 -2.22 7.15
C LYS A 193 28.52 -1.48 6.10
N LYS A 194 29.40 -2.20 5.41
CA LYS A 194 30.26 -1.64 4.37
C LYS A 194 29.45 -0.99 3.24
N GLU A 195 28.39 -1.66 2.76
CA GLU A 195 27.47 -1.10 1.76
C GLU A 195 26.82 0.22 2.22
N CYS A 196 26.46 0.33 3.51
CA CYS A 196 25.90 1.55 4.08
C CYS A 196 26.95 2.67 4.16
N GLU A 197 28.17 2.37 4.64
CA GLU A 197 29.28 3.34 4.75
C GLU A 197 29.70 3.87 3.38
N GLU A 198 29.84 3.00 2.38
CA GLU A 198 30.14 3.40 1.00
C GLU A 198 29.05 4.29 0.42
N ALA A 199 27.78 3.96 0.65
CA ALA A 199 26.66 4.74 0.15
C ALA A 199 26.59 6.14 0.77
N ILE A 200 26.83 6.27 2.08
CA ILE A 200 26.92 7.57 2.79
C ILE A 200 28.02 8.44 2.17
N ASN A 201 29.21 7.87 1.91
CA ASN A 201 30.32 8.59 1.31
C ASN A 201 30.00 9.12 -0.12
N PHE A 202 29.13 8.42 -0.85
CA PHE A 202 28.66 8.84 -2.18
C PHE A 202 27.48 9.79 -2.15
N TYR A 203 26.74 9.85 -1.02
CA TYR A 203 25.59 10.74 -0.92
C TYR A 203 26.03 12.20 -0.80
N ASP A 204 25.24 13.10 -1.35
CA ASP A 204 25.55 14.52 -1.40
C ASP A 204 24.82 15.26 -0.27
N TYR A 205 25.55 15.80 0.66
CA TYR A 205 25.06 16.61 1.77
C TYR A 205 26.09 17.67 2.13
N SER A 206 25.64 18.78 2.74
CA SER A 206 26.46 19.97 3.01
C SER A 206 26.71 20.23 4.48
N LYS A 207 25.82 19.71 5.36
CA LYS A 207 25.90 19.90 6.80
C LYS A 207 26.88 18.96 7.47
N ASP A 208 27.32 19.32 8.68
CA ASP A 208 28.17 18.44 9.50
C ASP A 208 27.30 17.36 10.18
N ILE A 209 27.34 16.13 9.65
CA ILE A 209 26.53 15.02 10.15
C ILE A 209 27.43 13.97 10.79
N LYS A 210 27.17 13.67 12.09
CA LYS A 210 27.84 12.61 12.83
C LYS A 210 27.12 11.28 12.60
N PHE A 211 27.86 10.27 12.15
CA PHE A 211 27.31 8.92 11.92
C PHE A 211 27.83 7.94 12.97
N SER A 212 26.91 7.21 13.60
CA SER A 212 27.19 6.05 14.43
C SER A 212 26.45 4.85 13.89
N LEU A 213 27.17 3.88 13.29
CA LEU A 213 26.58 2.70 12.66
C LEU A 213 27.00 1.45 13.40
N GLU A 214 26.08 0.87 14.18
CA GLU A 214 26.30 -0.36 14.92
C GLU A 214 25.59 -1.53 14.20
N PHE A 215 26.38 -2.51 13.78
CA PHE A 215 25.90 -3.77 13.23
C PHE A 215 26.43 -4.93 14.06
N PRO A 216 25.67 -6.04 14.18
CA PRO A 216 26.16 -7.19 14.93
C PRO A 216 27.27 -7.92 14.20
N ASP A 217 28.10 -8.63 14.96
CA ASP A 217 28.94 -9.66 14.41
C ASP A 217 28.08 -10.89 14.05
N GLY A 218 28.43 -11.56 12.95
CA GLY A 218 27.81 -12.82 12.57
C GLY A 218 27.12 -12.77 11.20
N LYS A 219 26.51 -13.90 10.87
CA LYS A 219 25.94 -14.15 9.54
C LYS A 219 24.42 -14.11 9.55
N TYR A 220 23.85 -13.68 8.45
CA TYR A 220 22.40 -13.66 8.23
C TYR A 220 22.05 -14.33 6.89
N MET A 221 20.92 -15.06 6.86
CA MET A 221 20.33 -15.60 5.63
C MET A 221 19.34 -14.62 5.03
N GLY A 222 19.71 -13.95 3.97
CA GLY A 222 18.86 -12.95 3.31
C GLY A 222 19.44 -12.52 1.97
N ASP A 223 18.83 -11.53 1.35
CA ASP A 223 19.34 -10.89 0.14
C ASP A 223 20.09 -9.61 0.52
N LEU A 224 21.41 -9.66 0.46
CA LEU A 224 22.28 -8.55 0.85
C LEU A 224 21.98 -7.28 0.02
N ASP A 225 21.79 -7.42 -1.29
CA ASP A 225 21.55 -6.29 -2.20
C ASP A 225 20.23 -5.57 -1.91
N LEU A 226 19.19 -6.35 -1.58
CA LEU A 226 17.88 -5.80 -1.22
C LEU A 226 17.90 -5.17 0.18
N LEU A 227 18.54 -5.82 1.14
CA LEU A 227 18.67 -5.25 2.49
C LEU A 227 19.55 -3.99 2.48
N ALA A 228 20.63 -3.96 1.71
CA ALA A 228 21.43 -2.75 1.52
C ALA A 228 20.56 -1.58 1.00
N ILE A 229 19.65 -1.81 0.07
CA ILE A 229 18.71 -0.80 -0.41
C ILE A 229 17.83 -0.27 0.73
N VAL A 230 17.36 -1.13 1.63
CA VAL A 230 16.53 -0.71 2.78
C VAL A 230 17.30 0.25 3.67
N PHE A 231 18.48 -0.18 4.15
CA PHE A 231 19.28 0.63 5.06
C PHE A 231 19.74 1.94 4.41
N GLN A 232 20.20 1.89 3.16
CA GLN A 232 20.57 3.07 2.39
C GLN A 232 19.41 4.06 2.26
N ASN A 233 18.20 3.61 1.92
CA ASN A 233 17.04 4.49 1.79
C ASN A 233 16.67 5.16 3.12
N ILE A 234 16.77 4.46 4.24
CA ILE A 234 16.48 5.02 5.56
C ILE A 234 17.57 6.05 5.95
N LEU A 235 18.85 5.72 5.74
CA LEU A 235 19.97 6.62 6.00
C LEU A 235 19.92 7.89 5.13
N PHE A 236 19.58 7.77 3.85
CA PHE A 236 19.41 8.93 2.97
C PHE A 236 18.21 9.80 3.38
N ASN A 237 17.11 9.16 3.81
CA ASN A 237 15.98 9.92 4.34
C ASN A 237 16.35 10.68 5.63
N ALA A 238 17.21 10.11 6.45
CA ALA A 238 17.75 10.75 7.64
C ALA A 238 18.64 11.94 7.27
N ILE A 239 19.58 11.75 6.32
CA ILE A 239 20.45 12.83 5.80
C ILE A 239 19.60 13.98 5.24
N ASP A 240 18.64 13.66 4.36
CA ASP A 240 17.76 14.68 3.77
C ASP A 240 16.95 15.44 4.83
N ALA A 241 16.51 14.77 5.90
CA ALA A 241 15.77 15.42 6.97
C ALA A 241 16.65 16.37 7.81
N ILE A 242 17.93 16.07 7.95
CA ILE A 242 18.92 16.96 8.58
C ILE A 242 19.23 18.13 7.63
N GLU A 243 19.43 17.88 6.33
CA GLU A 243 19.63 18.94 5.34
C GLU A 243 18.48 19.96 5.27
N GLU A 244 17.23 19.48 5.50
CA GLU A 244 16.02 20.32 5.53
C GLU A 244 15.77 21.03 6.88
N SER A 245 16.45 20.65 7.97
CA SER A 245 16.33 21.32 9.28
C SER A 245 17.02 22.68 9.30
N ASP A 246 16.75 23.49 10.32
CA ASP A 246 17.40 24.79 10.52
C ASP A 246 18.79 24.69 11.13
N ASP A 247 19.16 23.54 11.72
CA ASP A 247 20.44 23.31 12.37
C ASP A 247 21.55 23.01 11.34
N ASP A 248 22.76 23.54 11.59
CA ASP A 248 23.94 23.31 10.72
C ASP A 248 24.63 21.95 10.99
N GLU A 249 24.35 21.33 12.12
CA GLU A 249 24.90 20.03 12.54
C GLU A 249 23.77 19.02 12.72
N GLY A 250 24.09 17.73 12.55
CA GLY A 250 23.14 16.65 12.79
C GLY A 250 23.78 15.36 13.26
N GLU A 251 22.93 14.43 13.69
CA GLU A 251 23.37 13.11 14.13
C GLU A 251 22.46 12.03 13.56
N ILE A 252 23.07 10.93 13.10
CA ILE A 252 22.38 9.71 12.67
C ILE A 252 22.98 8.54 13.43
N ILE A 253 22.12 7.84 14.19
CA ILE A 253 22.52 6.68 14.98
C ILE A 253 21.74 5.47 14.47
N LEU A 254 22.46 4.45 13.98
CA LEU A 254 21.94 3.12 13.78
C LEU A 254 22.44 2.23 14.91
N SER A 255 21.54 1.81 15.78
CA SER A 255 21.81 0.88 16.88
C SER A 255 21.22 -0.49 16.60
N TYR A 256 21.79 -1.51 17.23
CA TYR A 256 21.37 -2.89 17.09
C TYR A 256 20.99 -3.51 18.42
N GLU A 257 19.88 -4.25 18.43
CA GLU A 257 19.43 -5.06 19.56
C GLU A 257 19.09 -6.48 19.07
N LYS A 258 19.53 -7.49 19.79
CA LYS A 258 19.15 -8.88 19.53
C LYS A 258 18.06 -9.31 20.49
N THR A 259 16.92 -9.74 19.95
CA THR A 259 15.88 -10.41 20.72
C THR A 259 15.97 -11.93 20.52
N PRO A 260 15.21 -12.76 21.26
CA PRO A 260 15.20 -14.22 21.04
C PRO A 260 14.75 -14.64 19.65
N SER A 261 13.94 -13.83 18.96
CA SER A 261 13.32 -14.17 17.66
C SER A 261 13.80 -13.28 16.51
N GLU A 262 14.42 -12.13 16.77
CA GLU A 262 14.65 -11.11 15.77
C GLU A 262 15.96 -10.35 15.98
N HIS A 263 16.54 -9.93 14.86
CA HIS A 263 17.54 -8.85 14.78
C HIS A 263 16.82 -7.53 14.64
N LYS A 264 16.94 -6.63 15.59
CA LYS A 264 16.30 -5.33 15.61
C LYS A 264 17.31 -4.23 15.37
N PHE A 265 17.09 -3.44 14.31
CA PHE A 265 17.90 -2.27 13.97
C PHE A 265 17.06 -1.03 14.17
N ILE A 266 17.59 -0.05 14.88
CA ILE A 266 16.91 1.21 15.20
C ILE A 266 17.73 2.34 14.60
N VAL A 267 17.12 3.09 13.67
CA VAL A 267 17.75 4.26 13.05
C VAL A 267 17.09 5.51 13.61
N TYR A 268 17.85 6.30 14.32
CA TYR A 268 17.50 7.62 14.81
C TYR A 268 18.18 8.69 13.96
N ASP A 269 17.52 9.80 13.73
CA ASP A 269 18.10 11.02 13.18
C ASP A 269 17.55 12.27 13.87
N SER A 270 18.39 13.30 13.98
CA SER A 270 18.07 14.59 14.59
C SER A 270 17.35 15.56 13.64
N GLY A 271 17.06 15.15 12.41
CA GLY A 271 16.47 16.03 11.40
C GLY A 271 14.97 16.27 11.59
N GLU A 272 14.36 16.97 10.62
CA GLU A 272 12.95 17.33 10.62
C GLU A 272 12.02 16.17 10.96
N PRO A 273 10.99 16.38 11.81
CA PRO A 273 10.03 15.34 12.18
C PRO A 273 9.13 14.94 11.01
N ILE A 274 8.67 13.69 11.05
CA ILE A 274 7.66 13.20 10.09
C ILE A 274 6.30 13.80 10.45
N LYS A 275 5.68 14.53 9.51
CA LYS A 275 4.41 15.22 9.72
C LYS A 275 3.21 14.29 9.73
N ASP A 276 3.21 13.25 8.91
CA ASP A 276 2.09 12.32 8.77
C ASP A 276 2.59 10.88 8.61
N LYS A 277 2.40 10.09 9.67
CA LYS A 277 2.79 8.68 9.70
C LYS A 277 1.99 7.82 8.71
N ALA A 278 0.74 8.17 8.44
CA ALA A 278 -0.15 7.35 7.64
C ALA A 278 0.28 7.24 6.17
N ILE A 279 0.91 8.30 5.65
CA ILE A 279 1.31 8.37 4.24
C ILE A 279 2.76 8.01 3.97
N VAL A 280 3.57 7.76 5.02
CA VAL A 280 5.02 7.58 4.89
C VAL A 280 5.39 6.39 4.00
N PHE A 281 4.61 5.31 4.07
CA PHE A 281 4.82 4.12 3.24
C PHE A 281 3.94 4.08 1.98
N GLU A 282 3.13 5.11 1.72
CA GLU A 282 2.36 5.15 0.48
C GLU A 282 3.25 5.46 -0.73
N PRO A 283 3.12 4.69 -1.84
CA PRO A 283 3.93 4.92 -3.02
C PRO A 283 3.61 6.27 -3.67
N PHE A 284 4.65 6.92 -4.22
CA PHE A 284 4.59 8.23 -4.88
C PHE A 284 4.16 9.40 -3.98
N LYS A 285 4.06 9.19 -2.66
CA LYS A 285 3.86 10.28 -1.72
C LYS A 285 5.20 10.67 -1.10
N SER A 286 5.55 11.93 -1.25
CA SER A 286 6.74 12.53 -0.66
C SER A 286 6.42 13.96 -0.25
N SER A 287 6.78 14.34 0.96
CA SER A 287 6.79 15.73 1.40
C SER A 287 8.01 16.48 0.89
N LYS A 288 8.99 15.77 0.31
CA LYS A 288 10.28 16.30 -0.13
C LYS A 288 10.26 16.67 -1.61
N LEU A 289 10.79 17.86 -1.96
CA LEU A 289 10.90 18.36 -3.34
C LEU A 289 11.79 17.46 -4.23
N LYS A 290 12.75 16.72 -3.66
CA LYS A 290 13.71 15.86 -4.38
C LYS A 290 13.39 14.36 -4.31
N GLY A 291 12.33 13.95 -3.58
CA GLY A 291 11.96 12.55 -3.38
C GLY A 291 10.95 12.04 -4.40
N ASN A 292 11.15 10.84 -4.94
CA ASN A 292 10.20 10.15 -5.83
C ASN A 292 9.09 9.39 -5.08
N GLY A 293 9.11 9.39 -3.74
CA GLY A 293 8.09 8.73 -2.90
C GLY A 293 8.05 7.20 -3.00
N LEU A 294 9.05 6.56 -3.60
CA LEU A 294 9.12 5.10 -3.74
C LEU A 294 10.00 4.42 -2.70
N GLY A 295 10.97 5.14 -2.11
CA GLY A 295 12.01 4.54 -1.27
C GLY A 295 11.47 3.80 -0.06
N LEU A 296 10.64 4.43 0.78
CA LEU A 296 10.11 3.81 2.00
C LEU A 296 9.07 2.73 1.71
N HIS A 297 8.26 2.89 0.66
CA HIS A 297 7.37 1.82 0.20
C HIS A 297 8.15 0.57 -0.22
N LEU A 298 9.23 0.75 -0.96
CA LEU A 298 10.13 -0.35 -1.35
C LEU A 298 10.79 -0.99 -0.13
N CYS A 299 11.20 -0.20 0.89
CA CYS A 299 11.71 -0.73 2.16
C CYS A 299 10.70 -1.67 2.82
N LEU A 300 9.43 -1.25 2.92
CA LEU A 300 8.37 -2.08 3.49
C LEU A 300 8.25 -3.41 2.73
N GLN A 301 8.12 -3.36 1.41
CA GLN A 301 8.02 -4.57 0.58
C GLN A 301 9.23 -5.51 0.74
N ILE A 302 10.45 -4.98 0.76
CA ILE A 302 11.67 -5.79 0.93
C ILE A 302 11.69 -6.46 2.30
N ILE A 303 11.36 -5.73 3.37
CA ILE A 303 11.36 -6.26 4.73
C ILE A 303 10.26 -7.32 4.92
N GLU A 304 9.04 -7.07 4.42
CA GLU A 304 7.95 -8.07 4.41
C GLU A 304 8.34 -9.34 3.64
N ALA A 305 9.00 -9.19 2.49
CA ALA A 305 9.50 -10.31 1.71
C ALA A 305 10.58 -11.12 2.46
N HIS A 306 11.34 -10.48 3.37
CA HIS A 306 12.25 -11.16 4.30
C HIS A 306 11.53 -11.70 5.57
N LYS A 307 10.19 -11.57 5.65
CA LYS A 307 9.36 -11.95 6.82
C LYS A 307 9.65 -11.11 8.07
N GLY A 308 10.15 -9.92 7.87
CA GLY A 308 10.39 -8.92 8.91
C GLY A 308 9.28 -7.88 9.00
N SER A 309 9.49 -6.88 9.84
CA SER A 309 8.61 -5.70 9.97
C SER A 309 9.42 -4.41 10.01
N ILE A 310 8.80 -3.30 9.60
CA ILE A 310 9.36 -1.97 9.72
C ILE A 310 8.34 -1.06 10.39
N GLU A 311 8.75 -0.37 11.42
CA GLU A 311 7.91 0.52 12.22
C GLU A 311 8.55 1.90 12.34
N ILE A 312 7.71 2.92 12.57
CA ILE A 312 8.15 4.30 12.78
C ILE A 312 7.60 4.80 14.10
N THR A 313 8.48 5.37 14.91
CA THR A 313 8.13 6.17 16.09
C THR A 313 8.37 7.64 15.78
N LEU A 314 7.49 8.53 16.25
CA LEU A 314 7.57 9.97 15.94
C LEU A 314 8.34 10.77 16.99
N ASN A 315 8.30 10.33 18.25
CA ASN A 315 8.94 11.03 19.36
C ASN A 315 9.71 10.05 20.28
N PRO A 316 11.04 9.95 20.18
CA PRO A 316 11.88 10.51 19.11
C PRO A 316 11.61 9.86 17.76
N LYS A 317 11.95 10.57 16.66
CA LYS A 317 11.81 10.02 15.31
C LYS A 317 12.79 8.86 15.13
N THR A 318 12.25 7.64 14.97
CA THR A 318 13.06 6.44 14.75
C THR A 318 12.39 5.51 13.74
N PHE A 319 13.20 4.85 12.93
CA PHE A 319 12.79 3.70 12.14
C PHE A 319 13.31 2.45 12.81
N CYS A 320 12.41 1.51 13.07
CA CYS A 320 12.74 0.22 13.66
C CYS A 320 12.54 -0.88 12.61
N ILE A 321 13.61 -1.60 12.26
CA ILE A 321 13.62 -2.71 11.30
C ILE A 321 13.82 -3.98 12.11
N ASN A 322 12.87 -4.91 12.01
CA ASN A 322 12.95 -6.22 12.64
C ASN A 322 13.13 -7.29 11.56
N LEU A 323 14.21 -8.06 11.65
CA LEU A 323 14.50 -9.18 10.77
C LEU A 323 14.48 -10.48 11.57
N PRO A 324 13.72 -11.52 11.15
CA PRO A 324 13.61 -12.76 11.91
C PRO A 324 14.95 -13.49 11.96
N ILE A 325 15.29 -14.04 13.12
CA ILE A 325 16.39 -15.00 13.25
C ILE A 325 15.93 -16.30 12.57
N LYS A 326 16.60 -16.67 11.48
CA LYS A 326 16.38 -17.95 10.79
C LYS A 326 17.38 -18.95 11.35
N GLU A 327 16.86 -20.03 11.91
CA GLU A 327 17.67 -21.20 12.30
C GLU A 327 18.32 -21.87 11.10
#